data_369bbee8ea224b59772c13cb5bab1da2
#
_entry.id   369bbee8ea224b59772c13cb5bab1da2
#
_cell.length_a   1.000
_cell.length_b   1.000
_cell.length_c   1.000
_cell.angle_alpha   90.00
_cell.angle_beta   90.00
_cell.angle_gamma   90.00
#
_symmetry.space_group_name_H-M   'P 1'
#
loop_
_entity.id
_entity.type
_entity.pdbx_description
1 polymer ?
#
loop_
_entity_poly.entity_id
_entity_poly.type
_entity_poly.pdbx_seq_one_letter_code
_entity_poly.pdbx_strand_id
1 'polypeptide(L)'
;MYKRHFGACDTVIPATDTIVESRDHRVISAIPDRSVMYQGQTPQSFRATKLKKLYETLTEEEKEILTDAAKIFVIKGEPVALVQGETYNMKITYPYDLRVAKSLLEDETHD
;
A
#
# COMPACT_ATOMS: atom_id res chain seq x y z
N MET A 1 -8.41 -12.26 10.60
CA MET A 1 -8.36 -13.58 9.94
C MET A 1 -7.09 -13.77 9.11
N TYR A 2 -6.80 -12.86 8.19
CA TYR A 2 -5.63 -12.99 7.31
C TYR A 2 -4.30 -12.96 8.06
N LYS A 3 -4.16 -12.12 9.10
CA LYS A 3 -2.97 -12.06 9.93
C LYS A 3 -2.61 -13.41 10.57
N ARG A 4 -3.63 -14.20 10.89
CA ARG A 4 -3.44 -15.49 11.56
C ARG A 4 -2.64 -16.46 10.68
N HIS A 5 -2.86 -16.42 9.37
CA HIS A 5 -2.20 -17.32 8.42
C HIS A 5 -0.93 -16.74 7.83
N PHE A 6 -0.91 -15.45 7.56
CA PHE A 6 0.18 -14.82 6.80
C PHE A 6 1.14 -14.00 7.64
N GLY A 7 0.75 -13.62 8.86
CA GLY A 7 1.58 -12.75 9.69
C GLY A 7 1.49 -11.27 9.32
N ALA A 8 0.88 -10.94 8.19
CA ALA A 8 0.69 -9.56 7.74
C ALA A 8 -0.51 -9.44 6.82
N CYS A 9 -1.13 -8.28 6.84
CA CYS A 9 -2.13 -7.94 5.83
C CYS A 9 -2.07 -6.45 5.51
N ASP A 10 -2.46 -6.11 4.29
CA ASP A 10 -2.43 -4.74 3.77
C ASP A 10 -3.78 -4.38 3.17
N THR A 11 -4.26 -3.20 3.49
CA THR A 11 -5.50 -2.67 2.92
C THR A 11 -5.20 -2.11 1.54
N VAL A 12 -5.93 -2.58 0.53
CA VAL A 12 -5.68 -2.21 -0.86
C VAL A 12 -6.99 -2.02 -1.62
N ILE A 13 -6.92 -1.30 -2.73
CA ILE A 13 -8.00 -1.26 -3.72
C ILE A 13 -7.40 -1.62 -5.09
N PRO A 14 -8.18 -2.25 -5.98
CA PRO A 14 -7.72 -2.48 -7.35
C PRO A 14 -7.37 -1.14 -8.02
N ALA A 15 -6.32 -1.13 -8.81
CA ALA A 15 -5.96 0.06 -9.59
C ALA A 15 -7.06 0.37 -10.60
N THR A 16 -7.51 1.63 -10.63
CA THR A 16 -8.55 2.08 -11.55
C THR A 16 -7.99 2.76 -12.78
N ASP A 17 -6.79 3.30 -12.67
CA ASP A 17 -6.11 3.98 -13.77
C ASP A 17 -5.00 3.11 -14.34
N THR A 18 -4.65 3.35 -15.60
CA THR A 18 -3.51 2.68 -16.21
C THR A 18 -2.23 3.10 -15.50
N ILE A 19 -1.44 2.12 -15.08
CA ILE A 19 -0.13 2.34 -14.48
C ILE A 19 0.92 2.18 -15.54
N VAL A 20 1.85 3.13 -15.63
CA VAL A 20 2.96 3.06 -16.56
C VAL A 20 4.27 3.08 -15.80
N GLU A 21 5.24 2.32 -16.30
CA GLU A 21 6.60 2.32 -15.77
C GLU A 21 7.50 3.12 -16.70
N SER A 22 8.35 3.97 -16.15
CA SER A 22 9.37 4.68 -16.92
C SER A 22 10.66 4.70 -16.15
N ARG A 23 11.65 3.99 -16.66
CA ARG A 23 12.96 3.86 -15.98
C ARG A 23 13.85 5.07 -16.18
N ASP A 24 13.74 5.74 -17.34
CA ASP A 24 14.52 6.93 -17.64
C ASP A 24 13.75 8.23 -17.37
N HIS A 25 12.49 8.12 -16.90
CA HIS A 25 11.60 9.23 -16.59
C HIS A 25 11.20 10.06 -17.82
N ARG A 26 11.35 9.52 -19.01
CA ARG A 26 11.04 10.20 -20.28
C ARG A 26 10.09 9.41 -21.17
N VAL A 27 10.34 8.12 -21.32
CA VAL A 27 9.51 7.26 -22.16
C VAL A 27 9.00 6.09 -21.34
N ILE A 28 7.86 5.55 -21.75
CA ILE A 28 7.26 4.40 -21.10
C ILE A 28 8.12 3.17 -21.35
N SER A 29 8.58 2.49 -20.28
CA SER A 29 9.32 1.22 -20.36
C SER A 29 8.37 0.03 -20.43
N ALA A 30 7.25 0.11 -19.72
CA ALA A 30 6.29 -0.98 -19.63
C ALA A 30 4.93 -0.45 -19.15
N ILE A 31 3.89 -1.19 -19.48
CA ILE A 31 2.55 -0.95 -18.93
C ILE A 31 2.12 -2.25 -18.30
N PRO A 32 2.17 -2.36 -16.94
CA PRO A 32 1.74 -3.58 -16.26
C PRO A 32 0.27 -3.88 -16.50
N ASP A 33 -0.08 -5.14 -16.42
CA ASP A 33 -1.48 -5.57 -16.50
C ASP A 33 -2.23 -5.02 -15.29
N ARG A 34 -3.14 -4.07 -15.53
CA ARG A 34 -3.90 -3.41 -14.47
C ARG A 34 -4.74 -4.40 -13.64
N SER A 35 -5.17 -5.50 -14.24
CA SER A 35 -6.00 -6.48 -13.55
C SER A 35 -5.31 -7.14 -12.35
N VAL A 36 -3.98 -7.07 -12.29
CA VAL A 36 -3.20 -7.60 -11.17
C VAL A 36 -2.52 -6.49 -10.36
N MET A 37 -2.89 -5.22 -10.59
CA MET A 37 -2.33 -4.07 -9.88
C MET A 37 -3.29 -3.56 -8.83
N TYR A 38 -2.76 -3.25 -7.64
CA TYR A 38 -3.50 -2.73 -6.51
C TYR A 38 -2.78 -1.51 -5.95
N GLN A 39 -3.55 -0.58 -5.43
CA GLN A 39 -3.02 0.59 -4.72
C GLN A 39 -3.04 0.31 -3.23
N GLY A 40 -1.88 0.43 -2.58
CA GLY A 40 -1.76 0.25 -1.14
C GLY A 40 -2.39 1.42 -0.39
N GLN A 41 -3.11 1.08 0.67
CA GLN A 41 -3.71 2.04 1.58
C GLN A 41 -3.25 1.74 3.00
N THR A 42 -3.88 2.33 3.97
CA THR A 42 -3.74 1.99 5.38
C THR A 42 -5.10 1.61 5.92
N PRO A 43 -5.19 0.82 6.99
CA PRO A 43 -4.05 0.34 7.80
C PRO A 43 -3.35 -0.87 7.18
N GLN A 44 -2.10 -1.08 7.61
CA GLN A 44 -1.37 -2.32 7.45
C GLN A 44 -1.27 -2.97 8.81
N SER A 45 -1.35 -4.28 8.88
CA SER A 45 -1.33 -5.02 10.14
C SER A 45 -0.31 -6.14 10.09
N PHE A 46 0.43 -6.32 11.20
CA PHE A 46 1.52 -7.27 11.27
C PHE A 46 1.56 -7.97 12.62
N ARG A 47 2.09 -9.19 12.63
CA ARG A 47 2.52 -9.80 13.88
C ARG A 47 3.81 -9.10 14.28
N ALA A 48 3.82 -8.46 15.44
CA ALA A 48 4.92 -7.62 15.87
C ALA A 48 6.26 -8.37 15.96
N THR A 49 6.23 -9.59 16.51
CA THR A 49 7.45 -10.40 16.65
C THR A 49 8.03 -10.78 15.29
N LYS A 50 7.18 -11.10 14.34
CA LYS A 50 7.63 -11.48 12.98
C LYS A 50 8.19 -10.28 12.24
N LEU A 51 7.51 -9.15 12.31
CA LEU A 51 7.97 -7.90 11.71
C LEU A 51 9.35 -7.52 12.24
N LYS A 52 9.52 -7.60 13.56
CA LYS A 52 10.80 -7.27 14.21
C LYS A 52 11.92 -8.18 13.71
N LYS A 53 11.68 -9.50 13.68
CA LYS A 53 12.66 -10.47 13.22
C LYS A 53 13.07 -10.22 11.75
N LEU A 54 12.10 -9.96 10.89
CA LEU A 54 12.38 -9.68 9.49
C LEU A 54 13.16 -8.40 9.32
N TYR A 55 12.81 -7.36 10.06
CA TYR A 55 13.52 -6.08 10.01
C TYR A 55 14.99 -6.25 10.42
N GLU A 56 15.26 -7.04 11.45
CA GLU A 56 16.62 -7.29 11.93
C GLU A 56 17.50 -7.99 10.88
N THR A 57 16.89 -8.69 9.92
CA THR A 57 17.64 -9.38 8.85
C THR A 57 17.88 -8.51 7.63
N LEU A 58 17.35 -7.29 7.58
CA LEU A 58 17.53 -6.41 6.43
C LEU A 58 18.95 -5.89 6.34
N THR A 59 19.51 -5.88 5.11
CA THR A 59 20.76 -5.21 4.82
C THR A 59 20.53 -3.72 4.73
N GLU A 60 21.61 -2.93 4.79
CA GLU A 60 21.49 -1.48 4.62
C GLU A 60 20.91 -1.12 3.25
N GLU A 61 21.29 -1.86 2.21
CA GLU A 61 20.73 -1.67 0.87
C GLU A 61 19.25 -1.92 0.82
N GLU A 62 18.78 -2.98 1.50
CA GLU A 62 17.36 -3.30 1.59
C GLU A 62 16.57 -2.22 2.33
N LYS A 63 17.16 -1.65 3.40
CA LYS A 63 16.53 -0.58 4.15
C LYS A 63 16.34 0.69 3.32
N GLU A 64 17.25 0.98 2.40
CA GLU A 64 17.17 2.15 1.53
C GLU A 64 15.99 2.13 0.57
N ILE A 65 15.52 0.96 0.17
CA ILE A 65 14.43 0.83 -0.79
C ILE A 65 13.05 0.64 -0.13
N LEU A 66 12.98 0.69 1.21
CA LEU A 66 11.71 0.54 1.90
C LEU A 66 10.81 1.75 1.65
N THR A 67 9.57 1.49 1.31
CA THR A 67 8.52 2.50 1.18
C THR A 67 7.51 2.37 2.31
N ASP A 68 7.26 1.15 2.77
CA ASP A 68 6.37 0.88 3.90
C ASP A 68 6.74 -0.47 4.53
N ALA A 69 6.05 -0.83 5.62
CA ALA A 69 6.37 -2.04 6.38
C ALA A 69 6.02 -3.32 5.61
N ALA A 70 4.99 -3.31 4.77
CA ALA A 70 4.62 -4.48 3.97
C ALA A 70 5.77 -4.90 3.04
N LYS A 71 6.55 -3.96 2.56
CA LYS A 71 7.69 -4.23 1.67
C LYS A 71 8.74 -5.10 2.36
N ILE A 72 8.90 -5.01 3.68
CA ILE A 72 9.83 -5.86 4.43
C ILE A 72 9.45 -7.33 4.23
N PHE A 73 8.16 -7.66 4.35
CA PHE A 73 7.67 -9.01 4.15
C PHE A 73 7.93 -9.48 2.72
N VAL A 74 7.62 -8.62 1.76
CA VAL A 74 7.78 -8.95 0.33
C VAL A 74 9.25 -9.22 -0.01
N ILE A 75 10.16 -8.39 0.46
CA ILE A 75 11.61 -8.56 0.23
C ILE A 75 12.09 -9.90 0.77
N LYS A 76 11.56 -10.34 1.91
CA LYS A 76 11.96 -11.58 2.56
C LYS A 76 11.16 -12.80 2.10
N GLY A 77 10.30 -12.64 1.10
CA GLY A 77 9.51 -13.74 0.55
C GLY A 77 8.38 -14.22 1.45
N GLU A 78 7.97 -13.40 2.42
CA GLU A 78 6.89 -13.70 3.33
C GLU A 78 5.57 -13.14 2.80
N PRO A 79 4.48 -13.92 2.81
CA PRO A 79 3.23 -13.47 2.22
C PRO A 79 2.55 -12.37 3.02
N VAL A 80 1.93 -11.43 2.30
CA VAL A 80 1.08 -10.37 2.86
C VAL A 80 -0.30 -10.54 2.25
N ALA A 81 -1.31 -10.78 3.08
CA ALA A 81 -2.68 -10.93 2.59
C ALA A 81 -3.28 -9.58 2.23
N LEU A 82 -4.14 -9.56 1.23
CA LEU A 82 -4.85 -8.36 0.83
C LEU A 82 -6.18 -8.25 1.58
N VAL A 83 -6.51 -7.05 2.03
CA VAL A 83 -7.81 -6.73 2.61
C VAL A 83 -8.40 -5.62 1.77
N GLN A 84 -9.64 -5.80 1.33
CA GLN A 84 -10.30 -4.81 0.50
C GLN A 84 -10.53 -3.51 1.27
N GLY A 85 -10.04 -2.41 0.70
CA GLY A 85 -10.26 -1.06 1.22
C GLY A 85 -11.40 -0.36 0.49
N GLU A 86 -11.39 0.96 0.59
CA GLU A 86 -12.40 1.82 -0.03
C GLU A 86 -11.72 2.93 -0.81
N THR A 87 -12.36 3.37 -1.89
CA THR A 87 -11.82 4.44 -2.74
C THR A 87 -11.67 5.76 -1.97
N TYR A 88 -12.53 6.00 -0.97
CA TYR A 88 -12.48 7.22 -0.16
C TYR A 88 -11.52 7.12 1.05
N ASN A 89 -10.86 5.97 1.24
CA ASN A 89 -9.82 5.82 2.26
C ASN A 89 -8.53 6.45 1.73
N MET A 90 -8.37 7.74 1.93
CA MET A 90 -7.28 8.50 1.34
C MET A 90 -6.29 8.98 2.39
N LYS A 91 -5.04 9.09 1.98
CA LYS A 91 -3.98 9.68 2.82
C LYS A 91 -4.01 11.19 2.61
N ILE A 92 -4.16 11.94 3.69
CA ILE A 92 -4.13 13.40 3.62
C ILE A 92 -2.66 13.84 3.60
N THR A 93 -2.22 14.36 2.45
CA THR A 93 -0.82 14.72 2.22
C THR A 93 -0.68 16.18 1.79
N TYR A 94 -1.62 16.68 0.99
CA TYR A 94 -1.59 18.04 0.43
C TYR A 94 -2.88 18.79 0.81
N PRO A 95 -2.90 20.13 0.74
CA PRO A 95 -4.12 20.91 1.02
C PRO A 95 -5.33 20.48 0.21
N TYR A 96 -5.12 20.05 -1.01
CA TYR A 96 -6.19 19.50 -1.86
C TYR A 96 -6.89 18.32 -1.19
N ASP A 97 -6.12 17.46 -0.53
CA ASP A 97 -6.67 16.27 0.13
C ASP A 97 -7.61 16.65 1.28
N LEU A 98 -7.30 17.74 1.99
CA LEU A 98 -8.20 18.27 3.03
C LEU A 98 -9.55 18.69 2.46
N ARG A 99 -9.55 19.28 1.27
CA ARG A 99 -10.80 19.68 0.59
C ARG A 99 -11.64 18.47 0.23
N VAL A 100 -11.01 17.43 -0.28
CA VAL A 100 -11.70 16.19 -0.62
C VAL A 100 -12.26 15.53 0.64
N ALA A 101 -11.45 15.42 1.69
CA ALA A 101 -11.89 14.83 2.95
C ALA A 101 -13.07 15.61 3.56
N LYS A 102 -13.03 16.92 3.51
CA LYS A 102 -14.12 17.78 3.99
C LYS A 102 -15.40 17.53 3.20
N SER A 103 -15.28 17.41 1.88
CA SER A 103 -16.42 17.11 1.02
C SER A 103 -17.08 15.78 1.38
N LEU A 104 -16.27 14.75 1.66
CA LEU A 104 -16.79 13.45 2.08
C LEU A 104 -17.55 13.53 3.41
N LEU A 105 -17.04 14.30 4.36
CA LEU A 105 -17.69 14.51 5.64
C LEU A 105 -19.02 15.28 5.51
N GLU A 106 -19.07 16.26 4.64
CA GLU A 106 -20.28 17.01 4.36
C GLU A 106 -21.37 16.12 3.77
N ASP A 107 -20.99 15.22 2.86
CA ASP A 107 -21.93 14.24 2.29
C ASP A 107 -22.50 13.33 3.36
N GLU A 108 -21.68 12.87 4.30
CA GLU A 108 -22.15 12.04 5.42
C GLU A 108 -23.15 12.79 6.31
N THR A 109 -22.92 14.08 6.56
CA THR A 109 -23.80 14.85 7.44
C THR A 109 -25.15 15.18 6.79
N HIS A 110 -25.26 15.10 5.49
CA HIS A 110 -26.49 15.35 4.75
C HIS A 110 -27.34 14.10 4.55
N ASP A 111 -26.77 12.96 4.78
CA ASP A 111 -27.49 11.69 4.71
C ASP A 111 -28.26 11.40 6.00
#